data_9b30f34461c34a9d264e4596f194e425
#
_entry.id   9b30f34461c34a9d264e4596f194e425
#
_cell.length_a   1.000
_cell.length_b   1.000
_cell.length_c   1.000
_cell.angle_alpha   90.00
_cell.angle_beta   90.00
_cell.angle_gamma   90.00
#
_symmetry.space_group_name_H-M   'P 1'
#
loop_
_entity.id
_entity.type
_entity.pdbx_description
1 polymer ?
#
loop_
_entity_poly.entity_id
_entity_poly.type
_entity_poly.pdbx_seq_one_letter_code
_entity_poly.pdbx_strand_id
1 'polypeptide(L)'
;MKKILAIVLTLALSLSLTSAFAGEPLTIIATENPHAEVLELVKDDLAALGYDLEITVVSDYVVENPATSAGDVMANFFQHLPYLAGYNAEVSEEEQLVPVVYTHFEPMAIYSGTKTSLDDIADGDAIAVPNDPVNENRALLLLQAAGLITLPEGTTLESTCTPADIVDNPYNLTIQELNAELIPGARADVAYAVINGNNATLVDLVPYVDGLYAETADSEAAEAYVNVIVVKPENAEAEWVKALEQVIYTQKVYDLIVDSGFAPTFEVPAAETAAE
;
A
#
# COMPACT_ATOMS: atom_id res chain seq x y z
N MET A 1 10.04 -57.25 -34.50
CA MET A 1 9.46 -56.88 -33.20
C MET A 1 10.42 -56.12 -32.28
N LYS A 2 11.72 -56.51 -32.14
CA LYS A 2 12.67 -55.79 -31.25
C LYS A 2 13.01 -54.33 -31.68
N LYS A 3 12.96 -54.02 -32.99
CA LYS A 3 13.24 -52.67 -33.50
C LYS A 3 12.07 -51.65 -33.33
N ILE A 4 10.83 -52.17 -33.31
CA ILE A 4 9.62 -51.33 -33.09
C ILE A 4 9.50 -51.00 -31.61
N LEU A 5 9.90 -51.91 -30.68
CA LEU A 5 9.89 -51.65 -29.25
C LEU A 5 10.90 -50.57 -28.82
N ALA A 6 12.06 -50.46 -29.52
CA ALA A 6 13.05 -49.43 -29.22
C ALA A 6 12.59 -48.05 -29.65
N ILE A 7 11.83 -47.93 -30.75
CA ILE A 7 11.31 -46.64 -31.25
C ILE A 7 10.16 -46.10 -30.34
N VAL A 8 9.32 -47.04 -29.82
CA VAL A 8 8.24 -46.63 -28.88
C VAL A 8 8.80 -46.18 -27.55
N LEU A 9 9.90 -46.84 -27.05
CA LEU A 9 10.53 -46.44 -25.79
C LEU A 9 11.26 -45.08 -25.89
N THR A 10 11.87 -44.76 -27.05
CA THR A 10 12.51 -43.44 -27.29
C THR A 10 11.49 -42.32 -27.49
N LEU A 11 10.32 -42.59 -28.06
CA LEU A 11 9.24 -41.62 -28.19
C LEU A 11 8.55 -41.35 -26.83
N ALA A 12 8.43 -42.36 -25.98
CA ALA A 12 7.88 -42.21 -24.62
C ALA A 12 8.83 -41.42 -23.71
N LEU A 13 10.15 -41.52 -23.91
CA LEU A 13 11.13 -40.75 -23.11
C LEU A 13 11.25 -39.28 -23.57
N SER A 14 10.91 -38.97 -24.83
CA SER A 14 10.93 -37.60 -25.36
C SER A 14 9.62 -36.82 -25.06
N LEU A 15 8.54 -37.47 -24.68
CA LEU A 15 7.31 -36.81 -24.25
C LEU A 15 7.28 -36.46 -22.74
N SER A 16 8.23 -36.92 -21.95
CA SER A 16 8.30 -36.64 -20.50
C SER A 16 9.21 -35.44 -20.15
N LEU A 17 9.70 -34.69 -21.13
CA LEU A 17 10.62 -33.56 -20.93
C LEU A 17 10.00 -32.18 -21.25
N THR A 18 8.69 -32.11 -21.45
CA THR A 18 7.96 -30.83 -21.49
C THR A 18 6.94 -30.76 -20.35
N SER A 19 7.34 -31.06 -19.11
CA SER A 19 6.77 -30.34 -17.99
C SER A 19 7.38 -28.94 -18.10
N ALA A 20 6.62 -28.02 -18.69
CA ALA A 20 6.84 -26.61 -18.46
C ALA A 20 7.06 -26.46 -16.94
N PHE A 21 8.18 -25.91 -16.55
CA PHE A 21 8.35 -25.42 -15.18
C PHE A 21 7.32 -24.30 -15.00
N ALA A 22 6.09 -24.66 -14.65
CA ALA A 22 5.19 -23.74 -13.99
C ALA A 22 5.86 -23.47 -12.63
N GLY A 23 6.19 -22.24 -12.36
CA GLY A 23 6.70 -21.84 -11.06
C GLY A 23 5.74 -22.22 -9.94
N GLU A 24 6.19 -22.22 -8.72
CA GLU A 24 5.32 -22.36 -7.55
C GLU A 24 4.36 -21.15 -7.52
N PRO A 25 3.03 -21.36 -7.50
CA PRO A 25 2.09 -20.25 -7.51
C PRO A 25 2.25 -19.38 -6.28
N LEU A 26 2.32 -18.07 -6.49
CA LEU A 26 2.40 -17.02 -5.48
C LEU A 26 1.26 -16.03 -5.71
N THR A 27 0.24 -16.05 -4.85
CA THR A 27 -0.95 -15.20 -4.99
C THR A 27 -0.88 -14.01 -4.05
N ILE A 28 -0.97 -12.78 -4.58
CA ILE A 28 -0.94 -11.53 -3.81
C ILE A 28 -2.12 -10.65 -4.23
N ILE A 29 -2.86 -10.12 -3.23
CA ILE A 29 -3.88 -9.10 -3.44
C ILE A 29 -3.28 -7.73 -3.13
N ALA A 30 -3.54 -6.74 -3.97
CA ALA A 30 -2.94 -5.41 -3.86
C ALA A 30 -3.87 -4.31 -4.39
N THR A 31 -3.70 -3.07 -3.91
CA THR A 31 -4.23 -1.89 -4.58
C THR A 31 -3.40 -1.55 -5.82
N GLU A 32 -3.97 -0.76 -6.76
CA GLU A 32 -3.38 -0.54 -8.08
C GLU A 32 -2.01 0.15 -7.97
N ASN A 33 -1.96 1.40 -7.55
CA ASN A 33 -0.74 2.22 -7.46
C ASN A 33 -0.28 2.41 -6.01
N PRO A 34 1.02 2.35 -5.73
CA PRO A 34 2.10 1.78 -6.55
C PRO A 34 2.21 0.27 -6.36
N HIS A 35 1.37 -0.34 -5.52
CA HIS A 35 1.51 -1.68 -4.97
C HIS A 35 1.51 -2.77 -6.06
N ALA A 36 0.44 -2.82 -6.87
CA ALA A 36 0.38 -3.78 -7.99
C ALA A 36 1.42 -3.45 -9.07
N GLU A 37 1.74 -2.17 -9.31
CA GLU A 37 2.80 -1.78 -10.25
C GLU A 37 4.17 -2.30 -9.82
N VAL A 38 4.50 -2.21 -8.53
CA VAL A 38 5.73 -2.79 -7.96
C VAL A 38 5.76 -4.30 -8.17
N LEU A 39 4.65 -5.00 -7.90
CA LEU A 39 4.55 -6.45 -8.08
C LEU A 39 4.69 -6.85 -9.56
N GLU A 40 4.03 -6.14 -10.48
CA GLU A 40 4.16 -6.39 -11.93
C GLU A 40 5.60 -6.13 -12.42
N LEU A 41 6.28 -5.11 -11.89
CA LEU A 41 7.67 -4.79 -12.22
C LEU A 41 8.64 -5.92 -11.86
N VAL A 42 8.36 -6.69 -10.80
CA VAL A 42 9.24 -7.77 -10.30
C VAL A 42 8.79 -9.17 -10.71
N LYS A 43 7.70 -9.29 -11.45
CA LYS A 43 7.08 -10.56 -11.82
C LYS A 43 8.03 -11.51 -12.56
N ASP A 44 8.76 -11.00 -13.55
CA ASP A 44 9.73 -11.79 -14.32
C ASP A 44 10.92 -12.25 -13.45
N ASP A 45 11.36 -11.43 -12.49
CA ASP A 45 12.43 -11.81 -11.57
C ASP A 45 11.97 -12.91 -10.59
N LEU A 46 10.72 -12.85 -10.12
CA LEU A 46 10.12 -13.93 -9.32
C LEU A 46 10.00 -15.21 -10.14
N ALA A 47 9.60 -15.11 -11.40
CA ALA A 47 9.56 -16.27 -12.30
C ALA A 47 10.94 -16.89 -12.51
N ALA A 48 12.00 -16.09 -12.60
CA ALA A 48 13.38 -16.58 -12.67
C ALA A 48 13.84 -17.28 -11.36
N LEU A 49 13.24 -16.94 -10.22
CA LEU A 49 13.44 -17.61 -8.93
C LEU A 49 12.52 -18.81 -8.72
N GLY A 50 11.64 -19.11 -9.67
CA GLY A 50 10.77 -20.28 -9.64
C GLY A 50 9.36 -20.03 -9.11
N TYR A 51 8.92 -18.79 -8.96
CA TYR A 51 7.59 -18.41 -8.49
C TYR A 51 6.75 -17.82 -9.62
N ASP A 52 5.51 -18.28 -9.75
CA ASP A 52 4.52 -17.76 -10.71
C ASP A 52 3.58 -16.80 -9.98
N LEU A 53 3.84 -15.49 -10.11
CA LEU A 53 3.10 -14.46 -9.40
C LEU A 53 1.74 -14.19 -10.06
N GLU A 54 0.67 -14.38 -9.29
CA GLU A 54 -0.69 -14.01 -9.61
C GLU A 54 -1.12 -12.81 -8.73
N ILE A 55 -1.47 -11.68 -9.37
CA ILE A 55 -1.85 -10.44 -8.68
C ILE A 55 -3.35 -10.24 -8.83
N THR A 56 -4.05 -10.10 -7.69
CA THR A 56 -5.44 -9.65 -7.65
C THR A 56 -5.47 -8.17 -7.29
N VAL A 57 -5.92 -7.32 -8.21
CA VAL A 57 -5.98 -5.87 -7.98
C VAL A 57 -7.37 -5.49 -7.47
N VAL A 58 -7.41 -4.70 -6.40
CA VAL A 58 -8.62 -4.15 -5.78
C VAL A 58 -8.46 -2.65 -5.52
N SER A 59 -9.56 -1.94 -5.24
CA SER A 59 -9.54 -0.49 -5.03
C SER A 59 -9.82 -0.05 -3.60
N ASP A 60 -10.49 -0.90 -2.81
CA ASP A 60 -10.79 -0.60 -1.40
C ASP A 60 -9.69 -1.16 -0.47
N TYR A 61 -9.82 -0.92 0.85
CA TYR A 61 -8.89 -1.40 1.87
C TYR A 61 -9.51 -2.46 2.79
N VAL A 62 -10.68 -3.02 2.42
CA VAL A 62 -11.49 -3.83 3.33
C VAL A 62 -11.27 -5.32 3.13
N VAL A 63 -11.03 -5.75 1.88
CA VAL A 63 -11.05 -7.19 1.54
C VAL A 63 -9.69 -7.88 1.70
N GLU A 64 -8.57 -7.16 1.66
CA GLU A 64 -7.22 -7.72 1.54
C GLU A 64 -6.78 -8.48 2.80
N ASN A 65 -6.92 -7.86 3.97
CA ASN A 65 -6.54 -8.52 5.24
C ASN A 65 -7.41 -9.75 5.50
N PRO A 66 -8.76 -9.70 5.39
CA PRO A 66 -9.60 -10.90 5.51
C PRO A 66 -9.24 -12.01 4.53
N ALA A 67 -8.98 -11.69 3.25
CA ALA A 67 -8.60 -12.69 2.25
C ALA A 67 -7.25 -13.36 2.57
N THR A 68 -6.28 -12.59 3.06
CA THR A 68 -4.97 -13.11 3.50
C THR A 68 -5.11 -13.98 4.74
N SER A 69 -5.87 -13.52 5.74
CA SER A 69 -6.13 -14.25 6.98
C SER A 69 -6.85 -15.56 6.72
N ALA A 70 -7.84 -15.59 5.83
CA ALA A 70 -8.56 -16.79 5.41
C ALA A 70 -7.67 -17.77 4.61
N GLY A 71 -6.56 -17.30 4.03
CA GLY A 71 -5.69 -18.08 3.16
C GLY A 71 -6.20 -18.17 1.71
N ASP A 72 -7.11 -17.30 1.31
CA ASP A 72 -7.57 -17.17 -0.08
C ASP A 72 -6.45 -16.65 -0.99
N VAL A 73 -5.54 -15.83 -0.43
CA VAL A 73 -4.29 -15.37 -1.02
C VAL A 73 -3.14 -15.55 -0.04
N MET A 74 -1.90 -15.60 -0.54
CA MET A 74 -0.71 -15.85 0.29
C MET A 74 -0.22 -14.59 1.00
N ALA A 75 -0.42 -13.42 0.39
CA ALA A 75 -0.01 -12.12 0.92
C ALA A 75 -0.93 -11.00 0.45
N ASN A 76 -0.84 -9.84 1.11
CA ASN A 76 -1.38 -8.60 0.59
C ASN A 76 -0.34 -7.48 0.58
N PHE A 77 -0.57 -6.48 -0.28
CA PHE A 77 0.27 -5.30 -0.41
C PHE A 77 -0.59 -4.08 -0.72
N PHE A 78 -0.99 -3.32 0.31
CA PHE A 78 -1.87 -2.15 0.17
C PHE A 78 -1.80 -1.20 1.36
N GLN A 79 -1.22 -1.64 2.49
CA GLN A 79 -1.40 -1.03 3.80
C GLN A 79 -0.08 -0.61 4.44
N HIS A 80 -0.18 0.37 5.32
CA HIS A 80 0.89 0.77 6.22
C HIS A 80 0.76 0.11 7.61
N LEU A 81 1.83 0.16 8.40
CA LEU A 81 1.91 -0.50 9.71
C LEU A 81 0.75 -0.17 10.67
N PRO A 82 0.32 1.10 10.87
CA PRO A 82 -0.81 1.39 11.76
C PRO A 82 -2.14 0.79 11.28
N TYR A 83 -2.37 0.68 9.96
CA TYR A 83 -3.57 0.03 9.43
C TYR A 83 -3.58 -1.47 9.78
N LEU A 84 -2.44 -2.15 9.60
CA LEU A 84 -2.27 -3.54 10.02
C LEU A 84 -2.48 -3.70 11.53
N ALA A 85 -1.94 -2.79 12.34
CA ALA A 85 -2.11 -2.83 13.79
C ALA A 85 -3.60 -2.67 14.18
N GLY A 86 -4.32 -1.77 13.51
CA GLY A 86 -5.77 -1.59 13.68
C GLY A 86 -6.54 -2.87 13.35
N TYR A 87 -6.27 -3.49 12.20
CA TYR A 87 -6.88 -4.77 11.85
C TYR A 87 -6.60 -5.86 12.89
N ASN A 88 -5.34 -6.03 13.28
CA ASN A 88 -4.94 -7.04 14.26
C ASN A 88 -5.56 -6.83 15.65
N ALA A 89 -5.91 -5.60 16.03
CA ALA A 89 -6.58 -5.30 17.28
C ALA A 89 -8.06 -5.72 17.31
N GLU A 90 -8.68 -5.88 16.14
CA GLU A 90 -10.11 -6.20 16.00
C GLU A 90 -10.38 -7.69 15.77
N VAL A 91 -9.35 -8.47 15.40
CA VAL A 91 -9.50 -9.90 15.07
C VAL A 91 -8.91 -10.81 16.15
N SER A 92 -9.22 -12.11 16.08
CA SER A 92 -8.63 -13.13 16.98
C SER A 92 -7.14 -13.33 16.67
N GLU A 93 -6.36 -13.84 17.62
CA GLU A 93 -4.93 -14.14 17.46
C GLU A 93 -4.63 -15.04 16.26
N GLU A 94 -5.55 -15.96 15.92
CA GLU A 94 -5.42 -16.88 14.78
C GLU A 94 -5.62 -16.18 13.42
N GLU A 95 -6.28 -15.02 13.42
CA GLU A 95 -6.58 -14.22 12.24
C GLU A 95 -5.57 -13.08 12.03
N GLN A 96 -4.69 -12.83 13.00
CA GLN A 96 -3.69 -11.77 12.91
C GLN A 96 -2.66 -12.04 11.81
N LEU A 97 -2.17 -10.96 11.23
CA LEU A 97 -1.19 -10.95 10.15
C LEU A 97 0.10 -10.26 10.58
N VAL A 98 1.19 -10.54 9.88
CA VAL A 98 2.49 -9.96 10.18
C VAL A 98 3.12 -9.30 8.95
N PRO A 99 3.82 -8.17 9.11
CA PRO A 99 4.55 -7.53 8.02
C PRO A 99 5.85 -8.29 7.76
N VAL A 100 6.23 -8.43 6.47
CA VAL A 100 7.45 -9.16 6.08
C VAL A 100 8.38 -8.37 5.16
N VAL A 101 7.86 -7.47 4.31
CA VAL A 101 8.67 -6.62 3.43
C VAL A 101 8.24 -5.18 3.63
N TYR A 102 9.17 -4.31 4.00
CA TYR A 102 8.96 -2.88 4.25
C TYR A 102 9.38 -2.10 3.02
N THR A 103 8.50 -1.28 2.44
CA THR A 103 8.71 -0.78 1.09
C THR A 103 8.85 0.73 1.01
N HIS A 104 7.82 1.49 1.39
CA HIS A 104 7.80 2.93 1.15
C HIS A 104 6.83 3.66 2.08
N PHE A 105 7.02 4.97 2.14
CA PHE A 105 6.07 5.91 2.74
C PHE A 105 5.32 6.66 1.64
N GLU A 106 3.99 6.73 1.80
CA GLU A 106 3.10 7.51 0.94
C GLU A 106 2.58 8.72 1.73
N PRO A 107 2.98 9.95 1.37
CA PRO A 107 2.46 11.14 2.03
C PRO A 107 0.95 11.28 1.84
N MET A 108 0.21 11.48 2.93
CA MET A 108 -1.15 11.96 2.86
C MET A 108 -1.11 13.48 2.63
N ALA A 109 -2.02 14.02 1.83
CA ALA A 109 -2.04 15.46 1.56
C ALA A 109 -3.47 16.02 1.50
N ILE A 110 -3.57 17.33 1.76
CA ILE A 110 -4.77 18.13 1.54
C ILE A 110 -4.70 18.64 0.11
N TYR A 111 -5.69 18.31 -0.70
CA TYR A 111 -5.77 18.72 -2.10
C TYR A 111 -6.88 19.74 -2.34
N SER A 112 -6.73 20.51 -3.41
CA SER A 112 -7.77 21.41 -3.91
C SER A 112 -9.04 20.62 -4.28
N GLY A 113 -10.17 21.15 -3.86
CA GLY A 113 -11.48 20.78 -4.37
C GLY A 113 -12.05 21.91 -5.21
N THR A 114 -13.12 22.57 -4.74
CA THR A 114 -13.67 23.78 -5.35
C THR A 114 -12.84 25.04 -5.05
N LYS A 115 -11.92 24.95 -4.07
CA LYS A 115 -10.95 25.98 -3.69
C LYS A 115 -9.53 25.51 -3.94
N THR A 116 -8.64 26.44 -4.33
CA THR A 116 -7.28 26.13 -4.80
C THR A 116 -6.18 26.62 -3.87
N SER A 117 -6.51 27.29 -2.77
CA SER A 117 -5.58 27.72 -1.73
C SER A 117 -6.21 27.56 -0.35
N LEU A 118 -5.43 27.17 0.65
CA LEU A 118 -5.88 27.14 2.05
C LEU A 118 -6.13 28.54 2.60
N ASP A 119 -5.57 29.60 1.99
CA ASP A 119 -5.87 30.99 2.33
C ASP A 119 -7.31 31.39 1.99
N ASP A 120 -7.97 30.64 1.10
CA ASP A 120 -9.36 30.86 0.68
C ASP A 120 -10.38 30.18 1.61
N ILE A 121 -9.92 29.52 2.70
CA ILE A 121 -10.80 28.82 3.62
C ILE A 121 -11.85 29.77 4.21
N ALA A 122 -13.10 29.30 4.29
CA ALA A 122 -14.21 30.11 4.75
C ALA A 122 -15.12 29.29 5.70
N ASP A 123 -15.94 30.03 6.42
CA ASP A 123 -16.94 29.47 7.36
C ASP A 123 -17.87 28.49 6.65
N GLY A 124 -17.98 27.28 7.21
CA GLY A 124 -18.82 26.22 6.69
C GLY A 124 -18.26 25.41 5.53
N ASP A 125 -17.00 25.64 5.11
CA ASP A 125 -16.38 24.81 4.06
C ASP A 125 -16.37 23.34 4.41
N ALA A 126 -16.63 22.48 3.39
CA ALA A 126 -16.57 21.04 3.52
C ALA A 126 -15.19 20.49 3.17
N ILE A 127 -14.70 19.57 3.97
CA ILE A 127 -13.46 18.81 3.72
C ILE A 127 -13.77 17.31 3.75
N ALA A 128 -13.48 16.59 2.66
CA ALA A 128 -13.60 15.14 2.63
C ALA A 128 -12.36 14.49 3.26
N VAL A 129 -12.58 13.46 4.09
CA VAL A 129 -11.53 12.68 4.77
C VAL A 129 -11.84 11.18 4.67
N PRO A 130 -10.85 10.26 4.77
CA PRO A 130 -11.09 8.83 4.91
C PRO A 130 -11.95 8.51 6.14
N ASN A 131 -12.79 7.46 6.06
CA ASN A 131 -13.69 7.06 7.13
C ASN A 131 -13.22 5.83 7.92
N ASP A 132 -12.09 5.22 7.55
CA ASP A 132 -11.50 4.19 8.40
C ASP A 132 -10.79 4.83 9.59
N PRO A 133 -10.86 4.21 10.81
CA PRO A 133 -10.41 4.87 12.04
C PRO A 133 -8.95 5.31 12.03
N VAL A 134 -8.08 4.62 11.27
CA VAL A 134 -6.64 4.90 11.22
C VAL A 134 -6.36 6.08 10.31
N ASN A 135 -6.86 6.04 9.06
CA ASN A 135 -6.64 7.13 8.11
C ASN A 135 -7.49 8.36 8.43
N GLU A 136 -8.65 8.23 9.11
CA GLU A 136 -9.41 9.35 9.61
C GLU A 136 -8.61 10.13 10.67
N ASN A 137 -8.08 9.46 11.69
CA ASN A 137 -7.21 10.09 12.69
C ASN A 137 -6.00 10.76 12.04
N ARG A 138 -5.35 10.09 11.07
CA ARG A 138 -4.22 10.63 10.30
C ARG A 138 -4.61 11.91 9.54
N ALA A 139 -5.78 11.90 8.89
CA ALA A 139 -6.31 13.07 8.17
C ALA A 139 -6.61 14.24 9.12
N LEU A 140 -7.20 13.97 10.28
CA LEU A 140 -7.47 15.00 11.29
C LEU A 140 -6.17 15.57 11.87
N LEU A 141 -5.13 14.76 12.10
CA LEU A 141 -3.80 15.23 12.50
C LEU A 141 -3.18 16.12 11.42
N LEU A 142 -3.35 15.78 10.14
CA LEU A 142 -2.87 16.60 9.03
C LEU A 142 -3.62 17.95 8.96
N LEU A 143 -4.94 17.96 9.16
CA LEU A 143 -5.73 19.20 9.25
C LEU A 143 -5.30 20.06 10.44
N GLN A 144 -4.99 19.45 11.60
CA GLN A 144 -4.42 20.17 12.74
C GLN A 144 -3.05 20.75 12.43
N ALA A 145 -2.16 19.99 11.80
CA ALA A 145 -0.82 20.47 11.40
C ALA A 145 -0.90 21.62 10.41
N ALA A 146 -1.92 21.64 9.55
CA ALA A 146 -2.23 22.76 8.66
C ALA A 146 -2.89 23.95 9.37
N GLY A 147 -3.19 23.86 10.68
CA GLY A 147 -3.79 24.94 11.48
C GLY A 147 -5.28 25.15 11.24
N LEU A 148 -5.98 24.15 10.69
CA LEU A 148 -7.40 24.26 10.31
C LEU A 148 -8.35 23.84 11.46
N ILE A 149 -7.91 22.91 12.32
CA ILE A 149 -8.65 22.43 13.49
C ILE A 149 -7.70 22.26 14.68
N THR A 150 -8.26 22.01 15.85
CA THR A 150 -7.50 21.57 17.05
C THR A 150 -8.10 20.27 17.58
N LEU A 151 -7.27 19.27 17.79
CA LEU A 151 -7.60 17.99 18.39
C LEU A 151 -7.32 18.01 19.91
N PRO A 152 -7.81 17.05 20.69
CA PRO A 152 -7.50 16.95 22.12
C PRO A 152 -6.00 16.89 22.39
N GLU A 153 -5.56 17.47 23.52
CA GLU A 153 -4.17 17.37 23.95
C GLU A 153 -3.76 15.90 24.12
N GLY A 154 -2.62 15.51 23.55
CA GLY A 154 -2.09 14.14 23.59
C GLY A 154 -2.61 13.24 22.47
N THR A 155 -3.35 13.77 21.47
CA THR A 155 -3.64 13.01 20.25
C THR A 155 -2.35 12.67 19.51
N THR A 156 -2.17 11.40 19.18
CA THR A 156 -0.99 10.84 18.49
C THR A 156 -1.39 10.07 17.24
N LEU A 157 -0.40 9.56 16.50
CA LEU A 157 -0.61 8.71 15.34
C LEU A 157 -1.33 7.38 15.68
N GLU A 158 -1.30 6.97 16.95
CA GLU A 158 -1.95 5.74 17.46
C GLU A 158 -3.37 6.01 18.01
N SER A 159 -3.81 7.27 18.01
CA SER A 159 -5.17 7.63 18.45
C SER A 159 -6.21 7.22 17.40
N THR A 160 -7.48 7.25 17.81
CA THR A 160 -8.64 6.99 16.95
C THR A 160 -9.63 8.16 17.03
N CYS A 161 -9.12 9.39 16.84
CA CYS A 161 -9.96 10.58 16.84
C CYS A 161 -10.90 10.59 15.64
N THR A 162 -12.11 11.06 15.87
CA THR A 162 -13.17 11.29 14.89
C THR A 162 -13.48 12.78 14.79
N PRO A 163 -14.25 13.26 13.81
CA PRO A 163 -14.68 14.66 13.76
C PRO A 163 -15.43 15.16 15.01
N ALA A 164 -16.04 14.24 15.78
CA ALA A 164 -16.70 14.58 17.04
C ALA A 164 -15.74 14.96 18.17
N ASP A 165 -14.47 14.59 18.07
CA ASP A 165 -13.43 14.89 19.05
C ASP A 165 -12.75 16.25 18.82
N ILE A 166 -13.04 16.95 17.72
CA ILE A 166 -12.46 18.26 17.41
C ILE A 166 -12.79 19.26 18.53
N VAL A 167 -11.75 19.80 19.17
CA VAL A 167 -11.87 20.75 20.30
C VAL A 167 -12.12 22.17 19.83
N ASP A 168 -11.46 22.59 18.74
CA ASP A 168 -11.64 23.91 18.13
C ASP A 168 -11.70 23.78 16.59
N ASN A 169 -12.68 24.44 16.01
CA ASN A 169 -12.97 24.46 14.58
C ASN A 169 -13.30 25.91 14.18
N PRO A 170 -12.28 26.79 14.02
CA PRO A 170 -12.47 28.22 13.90
C PRO A 170 -13.22 28.64 12.62
N TYR A 171 -13.29 27.75 11.63
CA TYR A 171 -14.00 27.97 10.37
C TYR A 171 -15.32 27.21 10.28
N ASN A 172 -15.79 26.58 11.35
CA ASN A 172 -16.98 25.73 11.33
C ASN A 172 -16.96 24.70 10.18
N LEU A 173 -15.80 24.11 9.90
CA LEU A 173 -15.61 23.16 8.82
C LEU A 173 -16.56 21.96 8.96
N THR A 174 -17.12 21.53 7.86
CA THR A 174 -17.88 20.29 7.79
C THR A 174 -16.95 19.16 7.32
N ILE A 175 -16.60 18.24 8.23
CA ILE A 175 -15.81 17.07 7.86
C ILE A 175 -16.73 16.02 7.29
N GLN A 176 -16.44 15.59 6.04
CA GLN A 176 -17.22 14.56 5.33
C GLN A 176 -16.38 13.26 5.27
N GLU A 177 -16.83 12.27 6.02
CA GLU A 177 -16.21 10.95 6.09
C GLU A 177 -16.65 10.10 4.89
N LEU A 178 -15.70 9.66 4.08
CA LEU A 178 -15.92 8.85 2.88
C LEU A 178 -14.94 7.67 2.84
N ASN A 179 -15.31 6.60 2.16
CA ASN A 179 -14.33 5.56 1.81
C ASN A 179 -13.18 6.19 1.04
N ALA A 180 -11.94 5.84 1.38
CA ALA A 180 -10.73 6.48 0.88
C ALA A 180 -10.66 6.52 -0.66
N GLU A 181 -11.05 5.43 -1.32
CA GLU A 181 -11.07 5.29 -2.78
C GLU A 181 -12.10 6.19 -3.49
N LEU A 182 -13.10 6.69 -2.75
CA LEU A 182 -14.13 7.58 -3.31
C LEU A 182 -13.76 9.07 -3.24
N ILE A 183 -12.81 9.44 -2.36
CA ILE A 183 -12.47 10.84 -2.09
C ILE A 183 -11.92 11.56 -3.33
N PRO A 184 -11.04 10.98 -4.18
CA PRO A 184 -10.58 11.65 -5.39
C PRO A 184 -11.72 12.09 -6.30
N GLY A 185 -12.77 11.27 -6.43
CA GLY A 185 -13.96 11.58 -7.23
C GLY A 185 -14.87 12.64 -6.58
N ALA A 186 -14.88 12.75 -5.25
CA ALA A 186 -15.70 13.69 -4.50
C ALA A 186 -15.11 15.11 -4.43
N ARG A 187 -13.87 15.33 -4.89
CA ARG A 187 -13.18 16.65 -4.82
C ARG A 187 -13.97 17.81 -5.41
N ALA A 188 -14.73 17.57 -6.46
CA ALA A 188 -15.54 18.62 -7.11
C ALA A 188 -16.69 19.12 -6.24
N ASP A 189 -17.08 18.37 -5.20
CA ASP A 189 -18.25 18.64 -4.35
C ASP A 189 -17.88 19.24 -2.99
N VAL A 190 -16.56 19.32 -2.67
CA VAL A 190 -16.03 19.85 -1.40
C VAL A 190 -15.06 20.99 -1.62
N ALA A 191 -14.78 21.77 -0.58
CA ALA A 191 -13.77 22.83 -0.66
C ALA A 191 -12.35 22.23 -0.80
N TYR A 192 -12.08 21.21 0.00
CA TYR A 192 -10.80 20.49 0.03
C TYR A 192 -11.02 18.99 0.28
N ALA A 193 -10.02 18.17 -0.04
CA ALA A 193 -10.05 16.74 0.22
C ALA A 193 -8.71 16.27 0.78
N VAL A 194 -8.73 15.47 1.83
CA VAL A 194 -7.55 14.78 2.35
C VAL A 194 -7.52 13.38 1.74
N ILE A 195 -6.45 13.09 0.99
CA ILE A 195 -6.38 11.87 0.16
C ILE A 195 -5.10 11.11 0.48
N ASN A 196 -5.21 9.78 0.64
CA ASN A 196 -4.07 8.87 0.72
C ASN A 196 -3.25 8.91 -0.58
N GLY A 197 -1.92 8.74 -0.47
CA GLY A 197 -1.00 8.85 -1.59
C GLY A 197 -1.39 7.98 -2.78
N ASN A 198 -1.63 6.68 -2.54
CA ASN A 198 -2.02 5.74 -3.59
C ASN A 198 -3.32 6.14 -4.31
N ASN A 199 -4.34 6.61 -3.59
CA ASN A 199 -5.59 7.07 -4.21
C ASN A 199 -5.42 8.39 -4.97
N ALA A 200 -4.49 9.26 -4.54
CA ALA A 200 -4.16 10.51 -5.24
C ALA A 200 -3.52 10.21 -6.61
N THR A 201 -2.58 9.27 -6.69
CA THR A 201 -1.90 8.93 -7.94
C THR A 201 -2.83 8.32 -8.99
N LEU A 202 -3.94 7.67 -8.60
CA LEU A 202 -4.97 7.16 -9.53
C LEU A 202 -5.66 8.26 -10.35
N VAL A 203 -5.56 9.51 -9.91
CA VAL A 203 -6.13 10.69 -10.59
C VAL A 203 -5.05 11.71 -10.93
N ASP A 204 -3.82 11.24 -11.14
CA ASP A 204 -2.65 12.04 -11.53
C ASP A 204 -2.29 13.17 -10.54
N LEU A 205 -2.54 12.97 -9.23
CA LEU A 205 -2.15 13.90 -8.18
C LEU A 205 -0.89 13.41 -7.47
N VAL A 206 0.12 14.26 -7.38
CA VAL A 206 1.38 13.99 -6.69
C VAL A 206 1.41 14.79 -5.38
N PRO A 207 1.59 14.15 -4.19
CA PRO A 207 1.46 14.80 -2.89
C PRO A 207 2.30 16.08 -2.74
N TYR A 208 3.55 16.05 -3.16
CA TYR A 208 4.47 17.20 -3.03
C TYR A 208 4.36 18.25 -4.15
N VAL A 209 3.56 18.00 -5.20
CA VAL A 209 3.38 18.91 -6.34
C VAL A 209 2.00 19.54 -6.30
N ASP A 210 0.96 18.74 -6.08
CA ASP A 210 -0.45 19.12 -6.18
C ASP A 210 -1.10 19.33 -4.81
N GLY A 211 -0.48 18.83 -3.74
CA GLY A 211 -0.94 18.99 -2.37
C GLY A 211 -0.81 20.45 -1.90
N LEU A 212 -1.88 21.00 -1.33
CA LEU A 212 -1.87 22.31 -0.67
C LEU A 212 -1.11 22.24 0.67
N TYR A 213 -1.15 21.11 1.33
CA TYR A 213 -0.38 20.78 2.52
C TYR A 213 -0.19 19.24 2.54
N ALA A 214 1.02 18.76 2.73
CA ALA A 214 1.34 17.35 2.72
C ALA A 214 2.21 16.96 3.92
N GLU A 215 2.11 15.71 4.36
CA GLU A 215 3.09 15.12 5.26
C GLU A 215 4.48 15.14 4.60
N THR A 216 5.54 15.24 5.40
CA THR A 216 6.91 15.28 4.88
C THR A 216 7.64 13.96 5.11
N ALA A 217 8.59 13.64 4.23
CA ALA A 217 9.36 12.40 4.30
C ALA A 217 10.31 12.29 5.51
N ASP A 218 10.52 13.38 6.24
CA ASP A 218 11.31 13.46 7.48
C ASP A 218 10.46 13.60 8.74
N SER A 219 9.15 13.34 8.65
CA SER A 219 8.19 13.42 9.77
C SER A 219 8.10 12.11 10.54
N GLU A 220 7.55 12.18 11.76
CA GLU A 220 7.14 10.98 12.52
C GLU A 220 6.14 10.12 11.72
N ALA A 221 5.30 10.75 10.89
CA ALA A 221 4.38 10.05 10.02
C ALA A 221 5.12 9.17 8.99
N ALA A 222 6.24 9.64 8.43
CA ALA A 222 7.03 8.86 7.48
C ALA A 222 7.63 7.60 8.10
N GLU A 223 8.04 7.65 9.38
CA GLU A 223 8.54 6.49 10.10
C GLU A 223 7.40 5.52 10.49
N ALA A 224 6.22 6.07 10.86
CA ALA A 224 5.10 5.27 11.33
C ALA A 224 4.29 4.62 10.19
N TYR A 225 4.02 5.36 9.11
CA TYR A 225 3.14 4.90 8.01
C TYR A 225 3.89 4.22 6.86
N VAL A 226 4.90 3.40 7.19
CA VAL A 226 5.61 2.58 6.19
C VAL A 226 4.66 1.53 5.62
N ASN A 227 4.56 1.46 4.30
CA ASN A 227 3.80 0.45 3.56
C ASN A 227 4.55 -0.88 3.55
N VAL A 228 3.81 -1.97 3.70
CA VAL A 228 4.35 -3.30 3.93
C VAL A 228 3.64 -4.39 3.14
N ILE A 229 4.36 -5.43 2.74
CA ILE A 229 3.75 -6.71 2.35
C ILE A 229 3.49 -7.50 3.62
N VAL A 230 2.31 -8.08 3.68
CA VAL A 230 1.77 -8.73 4.88
C VAL A 230 1.36 -10.16 4.57
N VAL A 231 1.63 -11.05 5.51
CA VAL A 231 1.36 -12.49 5.40
C VAL A 231 0.78 -13.05 6.70
N LYS A 232 0.30 -14.28 6.67
CA LYS A 232 0.02 -15.05 7.88
C LYS A 232 1.33 -15.37 8.63
N PRO A 233 1.33 -15.42 9.97
CA PRO A 233 2.54 -15.66 10.77
C PRO A 233 3.33 -16.92 10.37
N GLU A 234 2.66 -18.01 9.98
CA GLU A 234 3.30 -19.24 9.54
C GLU A 234 4.12 -19.10 8.25
N ASN A 235 3.84 -18.07 7.45
CA ASN A 235 4.52 -17.81 6.18
C ASN A 235 5.70 -16.80 6.31
N ALA A 236 5.89 -16.18 7.47
CA ALA A 236 6.86 -15.10 7.63
C ALA A 236 8.30 -15.47 7.23
N GLU A 237 8.70 -16.71 7.45
CA GLU A 237 10.04 -17.22 7.14
C GLU A 237 10.08 -18.09 5.86
N ALA A 238 9.01 -18.06 5.05
CA ALA A 238 8.94 -18.86 3.84
C ALA A 238 9.97 -18.41 2.78
N GLU A 239 10.46 -19.34 1.96
CA GLU A 239 11.46 -19.03 0.92
C GLU A 239 10.92 -18.06 -0.13
N TRP A 240 9.62 -18.10 -0.43
CA TRP A 240 9.00 -17.15 -1.34
C TRP A 240 8.94 -15.72 -0.76
N VAL A 241 8.87 -15.55 0.56
CA VAL A 241 8.96 -14.22 1.21
C VAL A 241 10.37 -13.66 1.03
N LYS A 242 11.41 -14.47 1.21
CA LYS A 242 12.79 -14.06 0.96
C LYS A 242 13.04 -13.72 -0.51
N ALA A 243 12.40 -14.47 -1.42
CA ALA A 243 12.45 -14.16 -2.85
C ALA A 243 11.76 -12.82 -3.16
N LEU A 244 10.60 -12.53 -2.55
CA LEU A 244 9.94 -11.22 -2.66
C LEU A 244 10.85 -10.09 -2.16
N GLU A 245 11.43 -10.21 -0.97
CA GLU A 245 12.33 -9.22 -0.41
C GLU A 245 13.51 -8.96 -1.35
N GLN A 246 14.13 -10.02 -1.89
CA GLN A 246 15.26 -9.93 -2.81
C GLN A 246 14.92 -9.14 -4.09
N VAL A 247 13.74 -9.34 -4.68
CA VAL A 247 13.36 -8.68 -5.94
C VAL A 247 12.80 -7.28 -5.72
N ILE A 248 12.23 -7.00 -4.54
CA ILE A 248 11.71 -5.68 -4.17
C ILE A 248 12.84 -4.72 -3.79
N TYR A 249 13.85 -5.14 -3.05
CA TYR A 249 14.96 -4.28 -2.63
C TYR A 249 15.97 -4.08 -3.76
N THR A 250 15.48 -3.57 -4.89
CA THR A 250 16.26 -3.33 -6.11
C THR A 250 16.14 -1.87 -6.58
N GLN A 251 17.12 -1.42 -7.37
CA GLN A 251 17.12 -0.04 -7.90
C GLN A 251 15.87 0.27 -8.73
N LYS A 252 15.39 -0.67 -9.52
CA LYS A 252 14.21 -0.44 -10.37
C LYS A 252 12.92 -0.22 -9.55
N VAL A 253 12.76 -0.91 -8.41
CA VAL A 253 11.63 -0.69 -7.50
C VAL A 253 11.80 0.63 -6.75
N TYR A 254 13.02 0.94 -6.30
CA TYR A 254 13.35 2.22 -5.69
C TYR A 254 12.98 3.39 -6.62
N ASP A 255 13.39 3.33 -7.88
CA ASP A 255 13.12 4.36 -8.88
C ASP A 255 11.61 4.50 -9.15
N LEU A 256 10.87 3.39 -9.27
CA LEU A 256 9.41 3.41 -9.45
C LEU A 256 8.70 4.13 -8.29
N ILE A 257 9.09 3.82 -7.05
CA ILE A 257 8.52 4.45 -5.85
C ILE A 257 8.79 5.97 -5.87
N VAL A 258 10.02 6.38 -6.19
CA VAL A 258 10.40 7.80 -6.28
C VAL A 258 9.64 8.50 -7.41
N ASP A 259 9.53 7.87 -8.58
CA ASP A 259 8.81 8.42 -9.74
C ASP A 259 7.29 8.57 -9.45
N SER A 260 6.74 7.72 -8.57
CA SER A 260 5.36 7.83 -8.08
C SER A 260 5.16 8.97 -7.06
N GLY A 261 6.23 9.68 -6.67
CA GLY A 261 6.19 10.78 -5.70
C GLY A 261 6.21 10.30 -4.24
N PHE A 262 6.67 9.08 -3.98
CA PHE A 262 6.74 8.46 -2.66
C PHE A 262 8.19 8.30 -2.17
N ALA A 263 8.36 7.92 -0.90
CA ALA A 263 9.69 7.77 -0.29
C ALA A 263 9.99 6.30 -0.01
N PRO A 264 10.98 5.68 -0.70
CA PRO A 264 11.44 4.34 -0.35
C PRO A 264 11.99 4.31 1.09
N THR A 265 11.70 3.22 1.83
CA THR A 265 12.14 3.03 3.22
C THR A 265 13.19 1.93 3.34
N PHE A 266 13.73 1.45 2.23
CA PHE A 266 14.78 0.45 2.16
C PHE A 266 16.01 1.01 1.44
N GLU A 267 17.17 0.42 1.76
CA GLU A 267 18.40 0.65 1.00
C GLU A 267 18.55 -0.41 -0.10
N VAL A 268 18.93 0.04 -1.30
CA VAL A 268 19.28 -0.90 -2.37
C VAL A 268 20.59 -1.58 -2.01
N PRO A 269 20.63 -2.92 -1.88
CA PRO A 269 21.87 -3.63 -1.58
C PRO A 269 22.95 -3.29 -2.62
N ALA A 270 24.16 -2.98 -2.16
CA ALA A 270 25.28 -2.79 -3.07
C ALA A 270 25.44 -4.05 -3.93
N ALA A 271 25.48 -3.90 -5.26
CA ALA A 271 25.76 -5.01 -6.15
C ALA A 271 27.05 -5.68 -5.68
N GLU A 272 27.02 -6.97 -5.33
CA GLU A 272 28.25 -7.74 -5.15
C GLU A 272 29.03 -7.58 -6.43
N THR A 273 30.12 -6.81 -6.37
CA THR A 273 31.07 -6.73 -7.49
C THR A 273 31.53 -8.15 -7.70
N ALA A 274 31.09 -8.74 -8.81
CA ALA A 274 31.56 -10.06 -9.24
C ALA A 274 33.10 -10.03 -9.17
N ALA A 275 33.63 -10.81 -8.24
CA ALA A 275 35.06 -11.02 -8.15
C ALA A 275 35.49 -11.68 -9.47
N GLU A 276 36.32 -10.96 -10.24
CA GLU A 276 37.00 -11.47 -11.42
C GLU A 276 37.86 -12.72 -11.10
#